data_3a81be32cde882565944ec97fbb7294e
#
_entry.id   3a81be32cde882565944ec97fbb7294e
#
_cell.length_a   1.000
_cell.length_b   1.000
_cell.length_c   1.000
_cell.angle_alpha   90.00
_cell.angle_beta   90.00
_cell.angle_gamma   90.00
#
_symmetry.space_group_name_H-M   'P 1'
#
loop_
_entity.id
_entity.type
_entity.pdbx_description
1 polymer ?
#
loop_
_entity_poly.entity_id
_entity_poly.type
_entity_poly.pdbx_seq_one_letter_code
_entity_poly.pdbx_strand_id
1 'polypeptide(L)'
;MSKGINFRFDAPAGEILCSWWRALDNDRGGRADLRRCSRPIEASFNSSHHKLSNELNRKFPQEKGLDNRILCLSPLLANVKYSGGEDFGKGKMLAKQMAEPKSSGGKSVLSELRFRRFLECETRDDLFPQLRRIINLLDNKVDIYDLADTVYFWGDSKKRDLARQYYEPITK
;
A
#
# COMPACT_ATOMS: atom_id res chain seq x y z
N MET A 1 -8.38 -26.83 0.71
CA MET A 1 -7.31 -25.95 0.18
C MET A 1 -7.35 -24.64 0.93
N SER A 2 -6.28 -24.29 1.63
CA SER A 2 -6.16 -22.95 2.17
C SER A 2 -6.00 -21.99 1.00
N LYS A 3 -6.94 -21.06 0.84
CA LYS A 3 -6.80 -19.96 -0.11
C LYS A 3 -5.59 -19.13 0.31
N GLY A 4 -4.70 -18.81 -0.62
CA GLY A 4 -3.57 -17.93 -0.40
C GLY A 4 -4.03 -16.58 0.15
N ILE A 5 -3.08 -15.79 0.68
CA ILE A 5 -3.38 -14.47 1.23
C ILE A 5 -3.98 -13.55 0.17
N ASN A 6 -4.96 -12.76 0.58
CA ASN A 6 -5.69 -11.82 -0.29
C ASN A 6 -6.11 -10.62 0.55
N PHE A 7 -5.75 -9.43 0.11
CA PHE A 7 -6.02 -8.18 0.83
C PHE A 7 -7.30 -7.47 0.40
N ARG A 8 -8.26 -8.18 -0.17
CA ARG A 8 -9.56 -7.59 -0.46
C ARG A 8 -10.28 -7.23 0.84
N PHE A 9 -11.13 -6.19 0.80
CA PHE A 9 -11.86 -5.70 1.97
C PHE A 9 -12.75 -6.77 2.64
N ASP A 10 -13.24 -7.71 1.84
CA ASP A 10 -14.13 -8.82 2.26
C ASP A 10 -13.35 -10.11 2.58
N ALA A 11 -12.02 -10.07 2.60
CA ALA A 11 -11.16 -11.21 2.87
C ALA A 11 -10.49 -11.09 4.24
N PRO A 12 -10.13 -12.23 4.89
CA PRO A 12 -9.55 -12.22 6.23
C PRO A 12 -8.30 -11.34 6.37
N ALA A 13 -7.38 -11.35 5.40
CA ALA A 13 -6.20 -10.50 5.44
C ALA A 13 -6.55 -9.02 5.31
N GLY A 14 -7.54 -8.68 4.50
CA GLY A 14 -8.04 -7.31 4.40
C GLY A 14 -8.67 -6.81 5.70
N GLU A 15 -9.43 -7.65 6.37
CA GLU A 15 -10.02 -7.33 7.69
C GLU A 15 -8.93 -7.07 8.74
N ILE A 16 -7.91 -7.93 8.81
CA ILE A 16 -6.76 -7.75 9.71
C ILE A 16 -6.05 -6.42 9.41
N LEU A 17 -5.77 -6.17 8.13
CA LEU A 17 -5.11 -4.95 7.67
C LEU A 17 -5.88 -3.70 8.08
N CYS A 18 -7.18 -3.68 7.82
CA CYS A 18 -8.05 -2.54 8.12
C CYS A 18 -8.14 -2.27 9.62
N SER A 19 -8.35 -3.31 10.43
CA SER A 19 -8.41 -3.20 11.89
C SER A 19 -7.08 -2.66 12.46
N TRP A 20 -5.96 -3.18 11.99
CA TRP A 20 -4.65 -2.72 12.40
C TRP A 20 -4.42 -1.24 12.02
N TRP A 21 -4.74 -0.88 10.79
CA TRP A 21 -4.55 0.49 10.32
C TRP A 21 -5.42 1.50 11.07
N ARG A 22 -6.68 1.16 11.36
CA ARG A 22 -7.55 1.99 12.21
C ARG A 22 -6.98 2.17 13.61
N ALA A 23 -6.42 1.10 14.18
CA ALA A 23 -5.82 1.14 15.51
C ALA A 23 -4.61 2.08 15.60
N LEU A 24 -3.94 2.40 14.49
CA LEU A 24 -2.84 3.37 14.45
C LEU A 24 -3.29 4.80 14.86
N ASP A 25 -4.55 5.14 14.72
CA ASP A 25 -5.07 6.44 15.18
C ASP A 25 -4.96 6.61 16.70
N ASN A 26 -5.02 5.50 17.43
CA ASN A 26 -4.88 5.47 18.90
C ASN A 26 -3.44 5.16 19.34
N ASP A 27 -2.53 4.91 18.41
CA ASP A 27 -1.10 4.65 18.65
C ASP A 27 -0.25 5.69 17.91
N ARG A 28 -0.33 6.93 18.36
CA ARG A 28 0.35 8.07 17.71
C ARG A 28 1.87 7.89 17.66
N GLY A 29 2.45 7.37 18.75
CA GLY A 29 3.89 7.12 18.83
C GLY A 29 4.35 6.08 17.82
N GLY A 30 3.70 4.92 17.83
CA GLY A 30 3.99 3.83 16.88
C GLY A 30 3.80 4.25 15.43
N ARG A 31 2.72 4.98 15.13
CA ARG A 31 2.47 5.53 13.80
C ARG A 31 3.56 6.51 13.37
N ALA A 32 3.96 7.43 14.26
CA ALA A 32 5.00 8.40 13.97
C ALA A 32 6.35 7.72 13.68
N ASP A 33 6.69 6.69 14.44
CA ASP A 33 7.93 5.93 14.23
C ASP A 33 7.91 5.18 12.89
N LEU A 34 6.80 4.56 12.53
CA LEU A 34 6.64 3.92 11.22
C LEU A 34 6.78 4.94 10.08
N ARG A 35 6.22 6.13 10.22
CA ARG A 35 6.33 7.20 9.22
C ARG A 35 7.75 7.69 9.03
N ARG A 36 8.60 7.61 10.06
CA ARG A 36 10.00 8.04 10.01
C ARG A 36 10.92 7.00 9.38
N CYS A 37 10.47 5.76 9.18
CA CYS A 37 11.27 4.73 8.56
C CYS A 37 11.78 5.22 7.19
N SER A 38 13.08 5.22 6.99
CA SER A 38 13.70 5.54 5.70
C SER A 38 13.91 4.29 4.86
N ARG A 39 13.96 3.12 5.50
CA ARG A 39 14.09 1.79 4.89
C ARG A 39 13.10 0.81 5.50
N PRO A 40 12.61 -0.17 4.73
CA PRO A 40 11.67 -1.18 5.25
C PRO A 40 12.15 -1.89 6.52
N ILE A 41 13.43 -2.24 6.59
CA ILE A 41 13.99 -2.98 7.74
C ILE A 41 13.80 -2.25 9.07
N GLU A 42 13.72 -0.94 9.07
CA GLU A 42 13.53 -0.14 10.29
C GLU A 42 12.17 -0.38 10.94
N ALA A 43 11.18 -0.84 10.19
CA ALA A 43 9.88 -1.24 10.74
C ALA A 43 10.01 -2.41 11.73
N SER A 44 11.03 -3.23 11.61
CA SER A 44 11.29 -4.35 12.52
C SER A 44 11.58 -3.92 13.97
N PHE A 45 11.89 -2.63 14.19
CA PHE A 45 12.09 -2.06 15.52
C PHE A 45 10.81 -1.50 16.14
N ASN A 46 9.67 -1.65 15.46
CA ASN A 46 8.40 -1.05 15.87
C ASN A 46 7.40 -2.11 16.31
N SER A 47 6.84 -1.96 17.52
CA SER A 47 5.89 -2.93 18.09
C SER A 47 4.58 -3.01 17.29
N SER A 48 4.12 -1.90 16.72
CA SER A 48 2.90 -1.89 15.91
C SER A 48 3.07 -2.67 14.61
N HIS A 49 4.26 -2.63 13.99
CA HIS A 49 4.58 -3.50 12.86
C HIS A 49 4.42 -4.98 13.24
N HIS A 50 4.98 -5.39 14.39
CA HIS A 50 4.92 -6.79 14.83
C HIS A 50 3.50 -7.26 15.15
N LYS A 51 2.62 -6.39 15.62
CA LYS A 51 1.19 -6.71 15.78
C LYS A 51 0.56 -7.15 14.46
N LEU A 52 0.79 -6.39 13.40
CA LEU A 52 0.28 -6.75 12.06
C LEU A 52 0.89 -8.05 11.56
N SER A 53 2.22 -8.14 11.60
CA SER A 53 2.96 -9.32 11.14
C SER A 53 2.52 -10.59 11.87
N ASN A 54 2.39 -10.53 13.19
CA ASN A 54 1.99 -11.68 14.01
C ASN A 54 0.56 -12.13 13.73
N GLU A 55 -0.38 -11.21 13.55
CA GLU A 55 -1.76 -11.56 13.21
C GLU A 55 -1.86 -12.23 11.84
N LEU A 56 -1.16 -11.70 10.86
CA LEU A 56 -1.12 -12.28 9.52
C LEU A 56 -0.45 -13.64 9.51
N ASN A 57 0.68 -13.81 10.22
CA ASN A 57 1.36 -15.10 10.33
C ASN A 57 0.49 -16.16 11.02
N ARG A 58 -0.25 -15.77 12.05
CA ARG A 58 -1.16 -16.68 12.75
C ARG A 58 -2.29 -17.14 11.84
N LYS A 59 -2.82 -16.26 11.02
CA LYS A 59 -3.92 -16.56 10.10
C LYS A 59 -3.45 -17.31 8.85
N PHE A 60 -2.24 -17.03 8.38
CA PHE A 60 -1.67 -17.57 7.15
C PHE A 60 -0.30 -18.23 7.40
N PRO A 61 -0.23 -19.28 8.23
CA PRO A 61 1.06 -19.88 8.60
C PRO A 61 1.79 -20.55 7.42
N GLN A 62 1.10 -20.77 6.31
CA GLN A 62 1.66 -21.38 5.09
C GLN A 62 2.32 -20.36 4.16
N GLU A 63 2.09 -19.07 4.39
CA GLU A 63 2.65 -18.01 3.53
C GLU A 63 4.15 -17.86 3.75
N LYS A 64 4.92 -17.99 2.66
CA LYS A 64 6.36 -17.81 2.69
C LYS A 64 6.74 -16.37 2.36
N GLY A 65 7.70 -15.82 3.10
CA GLY A 65 8.20 -14.47 2.86
C GLY A 65 7.25 -13.35 3.29
N LEU A 66 6.22 -13.66 4.07
CA LEU A 66 5.25 -12.70 4.55
C LEU A 66 5.93 -11.56 5.32
N ASP A 67 6.81 -11.90 6.26
CA ASP A 67 7.47 -10.91 7.12
C ASP A 67 8.23 -9.84 6.32
N ASN A 68 9.00 -10.25 5.32
CA ASN A 68 9.77 -9.31 4.48
C ASN A 68 8.86 -8.39 3.66
N ARG A 69 7.73 -8.90 3.21
CA ARG A 69 6.75 -8.11 2.44
C ARG A 69 6.03 -7.10 3.33
N ILE A 70 5.69 -7.48 4.55
CA ILE A 70 5.03 -6.61 5.52
C ILE A 70 5.95 -5.51 6.06
N LEU A 71 7.27 -5.74 6.11
CA LEU A 71 8.24 -4.71 6.46
C LEU A 71 8.14 -3.47 5.55
N CYS A 72 7.92 -3.68 4.26
CA CYS A 72 7.70 -2.58 3.32
C CYS A 72 6.31 -1.96 3.50
N LEU A 73 5.30 -2.76 3.77
CA LEU A 73 3.90 -2.32 3.79
C LEU A 73 3.54 -1.49 5.02
N SER A 74 3.92 -1.91 6.22
CA SER A 74 3.49 -1.25 7.45
C SER A 74 3.90 0.22 7.55
N PRO A 75 5.13 0.64 7.19
CA PRO A 75 5.49 2.06 7.19
C PRO A 75 4.73 2.86 6.12
N LEU A 76 4.45 2.27 4.97
CA LEU A 76 3.67 2.93 3.92
C LEU A 76 2.23 3.18 4.36
N LEU A 77 1.59 2.19 5.00
CA LEU A 77 0.24 2.32 5.55
C LEU A 77 0.15 3.40 6.63
N ALA A 78 1.21 3.59 7.42
CA ALA A 78 1.27 4.64 8.43
C ALA A 78 1.22 6.05 7.82
N ASN A 79 1.58 6.20 6.55
CA ASN A 79 1.49 7.46 5.81
C ASN A 79 0.10 7.72 5.22
N VAL A 80 -0.78 6.72 5.18
CA VAL A 80 -2.14 6.88 4.66
C VAL A 80 -3.04 7.49 5.74
N LYS A 81 -3.76 8.55 5.39
CA LYS A 81 -4.65 9.25 6.32
C LYS A 81 -5.96 8.49 6.52
N TYR A 82 -6.36 8.39 7.76
CA TYR A 82 -7.68 7.90 8.13
C TYR A 82 -8.74 9.00 7.92
N SER A 83 -9.77 8.70 7.13
CA SER A 83 -10.85 9.66 6.85
C SER A 83 -12.13 9.42 7.67
N GLY A 84 -12.24 8.29 8.34
CA GLY A 84 -13.37 7.96 9.22
C GLY A 84 -14.70 7.67 8.53
N GLY A 85 -14.75 7.56 7.20
CA GLY A 85 -15.99 7.31 6.45
C GLY A 85 -16.28 5.83 6.20
N GLU A 86 -17.52 5.50 5.81
CA GLU A 86 -17.95 4.14 5.50
C GLU A 86 -17.21 3.55 4.28
N ASP A 87 -16.83 4.40 3.33
CA ASP A 87 -16.06 4.01 2.14
C ASP A 87 -14.55 4.00 2.36
N PHE A 88 -14.18 4.01 3.58
CA PHE A 88 -12.83 3.98 4.03
C PHE A 88 -12.04 2.80 3.47
N GLY A 89 -10.93 3.10 2.81
CA GLY A 89 -10.08 2.10 2.19
C GLY A 89 -10.66 1.42 0.94
N LYS A 90 -11.86 1.80 0.51
CA LYS A 90 -12.51 1.29 -0.70
C LYS A 90 -12.49 2.35 -1.81
N GLY A 91 -11.35 2.94 -1.99
CA GLY A 91 -11.20 4.02 -2.95
C GLY A 91 -10.86 3.53 -4.35
N LYS A 92 -10.46 4.49 -5.16
CA LYS A 92 -10.01 4.27 -6.52
C LYS A 92 -8.67 3.54 -6.52
N MET A 93 -8.45 2.69 -7.52
CA MET A 93 -7.19 1.97 -7.71
C MET A 93 -6.01 2.93 -7.82
N LEU A 94 -4.89 2.55 -7.20
CA LEU A 94 -3.69 3.39 -7.07
C LEU A 94 -3.18 3.90 -8.43
N ALA A 95 -3.06 3.00 -9.42
CA ALA A 95 -2.57 3.39 -10.75
C ALA A 95 -3.52 4.35 -11.47
N LYS A 96 -4.82 4.23 -11.27
CA LYS A 96 -5.79 5.19 -11.80
C LYS A 96 -5.65 6.56 -11.16
N GLN A 97 -5.43 6.61 -9.84
CA GLN A 97 -5.15 7.87 -9.15
C GLN A 97 -3.89 8.54 -9.67
N MET A 98 -2.84 7.76 -9.98
CA MET A 98 -1.60 8.27 -10.58
C MET A 98 -1.83 8.88 -11.96
N ALA A 99 -2.69 8.28 -12.77
CA ALA A 99 -2.96 8.68 -14.14
C ALA A 99 -3.85 9.92 -14.25
N GLU A 100 -4.66 10.18 -13.23
CA GLU A 100 -5.63 11.27 -13.27
C GLU A 100 -5.01 12.60 -12.87
N PRO A 101 -5.51 13.71 -13.46
CA PRO A 101 -5.15 15.04 -12.99
C PRO A 101 -5.86 15.37 -11.68
N LYS A 102 -5.20 16.13 -10.81
CA LYS A 102 -5.81 16.67 -9.57
C LYS A 102 -6.90 17.70 -9.86
N SER A 103 -6.81 18.36 -11.00
CA SER A 103 -7.75 19.41 -11.42
C SER A 103 -8.18 19.17 -12.85
N SER A 104 -9.38 19.67 -13.22
CA SER A 104 -9.91 19.58 -14.58
C SER A 104 -8.94 20.24 -15.57
N GLY A 105 -8.56 19.49 -16.64
CA GLY A 105 -7.63 19.96 -17.66
C GLY A 105 -6.17 19.99 -17.25
N GLY A 106 -5.83 19.51 -16.06
CA GLY A 106 -4.45 19.43 -15.56
C GLY A 106 -3.71 18.20 -16.08
N LYS A 107 -2.40 18.13 -15.73
CA LYS A 107 -1.57 16.97 -16.00
C LYS A 107 -1.85 15.86 -14.97
N SER A 108 -1.59 14.61 -15.35
CA SER A 108 -1.64 13.47 -14.44
C SER A 108 -0.81 13.74 -13.17
N VAL A 109 -1.26 13.21 -12.04
CA VAL A 109 -0.53 13.34 -10.76
C VAL A 109 0.88 12.79 -10.90
N LEU A 110 1.00 11.62 -11.53
CA LEU A 110 2.29 11.03 -11.86
C LEU A 110 2.45 11.01 -13.38
N SER A 111 3.44 11.72 -13.90
CA SER A 111 3.73 11.71 -15.33
C SER A 111 4.10 10.30 -15.82
N GLU A 112 3.89 10.03 -17.10
CA GLU A 112 4.24 8.74 -17.71
C GLU A 112 5.68 8.35 -17.44
N LEU A 113 6.62 9.28 -17.56
CA LEU A 113 8.03 9.03 -17.30
C LEU A 113 8.28 8.57 -15.84
N ARG A 114 7.64 9.22 -14.88
CA ARG A 114 7.74 8.85 -13.45
C ARG A 114 7.06 7.52 -13.17
N PHE A 115 5.93 7.27 -13.82
CA PHE A 115 5.23 5.99 -13.71
C PHE A 115 6.09 4.85 -14.26
N ARG A 116 6.74 5.03 -15.40
CA ARG A 116 7.67 4.02 -15.96
C ARG A 116 8.82 3.74 -14.99
N ARG A 117 9.43 4.77 -14.42
CA ARG A 117 10.48 4.61 -13.40
C ARG A 117 9.99 3.87 -12.14
N PHE A 118 8.77 4.12 -11.73
CA PHE A 118 8.14 3.37 -10.65
C PHE A 118 8.04 1.87 -10.99
N LEU A 119 7.63 1.52 -12.21
CA LEU A 119 7.54 0.14 -12.65
C LEU A 119 8.91 -0.54 -12.81
N GLU A 120 9.99 0.21 -12.95
CA GLU A 120 11.36 -0.33 -13.03
C GLU A 120 11.90 -0.82 -11.68
N CYS A 121 11.25 -0.52 -10.57
CA CYS A 121 11.67 -1.02 -9.25
C CYS A 121 11.65 -2.55 -9.22
N GLU A 122 12.78 -3.17 -8.90
CA GLU A 122 12.88 -4.63 -8.83
C GLU A 122 12.65 -5.16 -7.42
N THR A 123 13.14 -4.47 -6.41
CA THR A 123 13.04 -4.88 -5.02
C THR A 123 12.03 -4.02 -4.26
N ARG A 124 11.56 -4.52 -3.12
CA ARG A 124 10.72 -3.72 -2.21
C ARG A 124 11.49 -2.58 -1.56
N ASP A 125 12.79 -2.71 -1.39
CA ASP A 125 13.64 -1.62 -0.92
C ASP A 125 13.68 -0.45 -1.92
N ASP A 126 13.71 -0.74 -3.22
CA ASP A 126 13.62 0.28 -4.27
C ASP A 126 12.20 0.87 -4.38
N LEU A 127 11.21 0.02 -4.22
CA LEU A 127 9.78 0.37 -4.30
C LEU A 127 9.37 1.32 -3.18
N PHE A 128 9.89 1.13 -1.99
CA PHE A 128 9.50 1.85 -0.78
C PHE A 128 9.57 3.38 -0.92
N PRO A 129 10.71 3.99 -1.30
CA PRO A 129 10.78 5.45 -1.45
C PRO A 129 9.90 5.97 -2.58
N GLN A 130 9.71 5.20 -3.65
CA GLN A 130 8.84 5.58 -4.76
C GLN A 130 7.38 5.63 -4.32
N LEU A 131 6.89 4.59 -3.66
CA LEU A 131 5.51 4.55 -3.15
C LEU A 131 5.25 5.62 -2.09
N ARG A 132 6.22 5.88 -1.22
CA ARG A 132 6.11 6.96 -0.23
C ARG A 132 5.87 8.32 -0.89
N ARG A 133 6.64 8.63 -1.94
CA ARG A 133 6.45 9.85 -2.73
C ARG A 133 5.09 9.89 -3.41
N ILE A 134 4.67 8.77 -4.00
CA ILE A 134 3.37 8.66 -4.69
C ILE A 134 2.23 8.88 -3.71
N ILE A 135 2.26 8.22 -2.56
CA ILE A 135 1.26 8.41 -1.50
C ILE A 135 1.16 9.88 -1.12
N ASN A 136 2.30 10.54 -0.93
CA ASN A 136 2.35 11.97 -0.60
C ASN A 136 1.77 12.84 -1.73
N LEU A 137 2.08 12.56 -2.98
CA LEU A 137 1.52 13.25 -4.15
C LEU A 137 -0.01 13.06 -4.26
N LEU A 138 -0.54 11.97 -3.74
CA LEU A 138 -1.97 11.67 -3.67
C LEU A 138 -2.62 12.19 -2.37
N ASP A 139 -2.00 13.15 -1.70
CA ASP A 139 -2.45 13.78 -0.46
C ASP A 139 -2.64 12.78 0.69
N ASN A 140 -1.88 11.70 0.67
CA ASN A 140 -1.94 10.59 1.63
C ASN A 140 -3.31 9.86 1.64
N LYS A 141 -4.05 9.96 0.53
CA LYS A 141 -5.38 9.34 0.36
C LYS A 141 -5.30 8.27 -0.72
N VAL A 142 -5.02 7.04 -0.31
CA VAL A 142 -4.97 5.88 -1.19
C VAL A 142 -5.80 4.74 -0.60
N ASP A 143 -6.23 3.83 -1.45
CA ASP A 143 -6.90 2.61 -1.03
C ASP A 143 -5.89 1.69 -0.33
N ILE A 144 -6.11 1.38 0.94
CA ILE A 144 -5.19 0.54 1.73
C ILE A 144 -5.11 -0.89 1.21
N TYR A 145 -6.20 -1.41 0.68
CA TYR A 145 -6.25 -2.80 0.16
C TYR A 145 -5.47 -2.91 -1.14
N ASP A 146 -5.62 -1.96 -2.04
CA ASP A 146 -4.87 -1.92 -3.29
C ASP A 146 -3.39 -1.63 -3.06
N LEU A 147 -3.07 -0.76 -2.10
CA LEU A 147 -1.68 -0.52 -1.69
C LEU A 147 -1.04 -1.81 -1.14
N ALA A 148 -1.75 -2.52 -0.26
CA ALA A 148 -1.28 -3.78 0.31
C ALA A 148 -1.05 -4.83 -0.78
N ASP A 149 -2.00 -4.98 -1.69
CA ASP A 149 -1.91 -5.90 -2.82
C ASP A 149 -0.71 -5.56 -3.71
N THR A 150 -0.51 -4.29 -4.01
CA THR A 150 0.61 -3.81 -4.82
C THR A 150 1.96 -4.15 -4.21
N VAL A 151 2.14 -3.89 -2.91
CA VAL A 151 3.40 -4.15 -2.20
C VAL A 151 3.64 -5.64 -2.01
N TYR A 152 2.62 -6.36 -1.58
CA TYR A 152 2.73 -7.78 -1.26
C TYR A 152 3.03 -8.63 -2.48
N PHE A 153 2.34 -8.37 -3.59
CA PHE A 153 2.48 -9.10 -4.85
C PHE A 153 3.38 -8.41 -5.87
N TRP A 154 4.26 -7.52 -5.42
CA TRP A 154 5.16 -6.83 -6.34
C TRP A 154 5.96 -7.80 -7.20
N GLY A 155 5.89 -7.64 -8.50
CA GLY A 155 6.50 -8.50 -9.52
C GLY A 155 5.93 -8.19 -10.90
N ASP A 156 6.35 -8.95 -11.91
CA ASP A 156 5.99 -8.67 -13.32
C ASP A 156 4.48 -8.67 -13.58
N SER A 157 3.74 -9.59 -12.96
CA SER A 157 2.29 -9.66 -13.11
C SER A 157 1.62 -8.40 -12.54
N LYS A 158 2.04 -7.97 -11.36
CA LYS A 158 1.52 -6.75 -10.73
C LYS A 158 1.87 -5.50 -11.54
N LYS A 159 3.10 -5.42 -12.04
CA LYS A 159 3.55 -4.32 -12.91
C LYS A 159 2.69 -4.21 -14.18
N ARG A 160 2.35 -5.33 -14.80
CA ARG A 160 1.45 -5.36 -15.98
C ARG A 160 0.05 -4.87 -15.64
N ASP A 161 -0.51 -5.29 -14.50
CA ASP A 161 -1.82 -4.85 -14.04
C ASP A 161 -1.86 -3.35 -13.77
N LEU A 162 -0.83 -2.82 -13.11
CA LEU A 162 -0.71 -1.39 -12.84
C LEU A 162 -0.58 -0.59 -14.14
N ALA A 163 0.23 -1.08 -15.10
CA ALA A 163 0.37 -0.43 -16.41
C ALA A 163 -0.97 -0.39 -17.15
N ARG A 164 -1.70 -1.50 -17.17
CA ARG A 164 -3.02 -1.56 -17.80
C ARG A 164 -3.97 -0.53 -17.17
N GLN A 165 -4.01 -0.43 -15.86
CA GLN A 165 -4.85 0.52 -15.14
C GLN A 165 -4.45 1.98 -15.39
N TYR A 166 -3.16 2.27 -15.44
CA TYR A 166 -2.65 3.61 -15.68
C TYR A 166 -3.00 4.12 -17.09
N TYR A 167 -2.86 3.24 -18.09
CA TYR A 167 -3.13 3.59 -19.50
C TYR A 167 -4.58 3.37 -19.94
N GLU A 168 -5.43 2.85 -19.06
CA GLU A 168 -6.84 2.66 -19.36
C GLU A 168 -7.52 4.02 -19.57
N PRO A 169 -8.32 4.21 -20.66
CA PRO A 169 -8.97 5.49 -20.90
C PRO A 169 -9.81 5.93 -19.70
N ILE A 170 -9.69 7.21 -19.36
CA ILE A 170 -10.54 7.80 -18.33
C ILE A 170 -11.96 7.79 -18.89
N THR A 171 -12.81 6.93 -18.36
CA THR A 171 -14.23 6.93 -18.70
C THR A 171 -14.84 8.23 -18.16
N LYS A 172 -15.29 9.08 -19.09
CA LYS A 172 -15.99 10.33 -18.76
C LYS A 172 -17.36 10.04 -18.16
#